data_747d03f6f7d71306028adc3f5c93bbc6
#
_entry.id   747d03f6f7d71306028adc3f5c93bbc6
#
_cell.length_a   1.000
_cell.length_b   1.000
_cell.length_c   1.000
_cell.angle_alpha   90.00
_cell.angle_beta   90.00
_cell.angle_gamma   90.00
#
_symmetry.space_group_name_H-M   'P 1'
#
loop_
_entity.id
_entity.type
_entity.pdbx_description
1 polymer ?
#
loop_
_entity_poly.entity_id
_entity_poly.type
_entity_poly.pdbx_seq_one_letter_code
_entity_poly.pdbx_strand_id
1 'polypeptide(L)' 'MDLKQIEYIVKIDDEHSITRAAEKLFVTQSALNQQLLRL' A
#
# COMPACT_ATOMS: atom_id res chain seq x y z
N MET A 1 13.87 -4.06 1.53
CA MET A 1 12.55 -3.59 1.96
C MET A 1 12.72 -2.33 2.79
N ASP A 2 11.98 -1.29 2.48
CA ASP A 2 12.11 -0.05 3.23
C ASP A 2 10.86 0.18 4.11
N LEU A 3 10.92 1.25 4.91
CA LEU A 3 9.84 1.56 5.85
C LEU A 3 8.52 1.85 5.14
N LYS A 4 8.58 2.44 3.96
CA LYS A 4 7.37 2.75 3.22
C LYS A 4 6.65 1.51 2.74
N GLN A 5 7.40 0.50 2.32
CA GLN A 5 6.81 -0.75 1.90
C GLN A 5 6.10 -1.44 3.05
N ILE A 6 6.72 -1.41 4.22
CA ILE A 6 6.12 -1.98 5.43
C ILE A 6 4.84 -1.22 5.79
N GLU A 7 4.87 0.10 5.72
CA GLU A 7 3.69 0.93 5.96
C GLU A 7 2.54 0.56 5.03
N TYR A 8 2.86 0.38 3.75
CA TYR A 8 1.84 0.05 2.75
C TYR A 8 1.21 -1.31 3.03
N ILE A 9 2.05 -2.29 3.36
CA ILE A 9 1.57 -3.64 3.67
C ILE A 9 0.64 -3.62 4.88
N VAL A 10 1.05 -2.93 5.93
CA VAL A 10 0.26 -2.83 7.16
C VAL A 10 -1.08 -2.14 6.87
N LYS A 11 -1.05 -1.09 6.06
CA LYS A 11 -2.28 -0.36 5.73
C LYS A 11 -3.25 -1.22 4.92
N ILE A 12 -2.73 -1.99 3.97
CA ILE A 12 -3.56 -2.88 3.16
C ILE A 12 -4.22 -3.93 4.04
N ASP A 13 -3.45 -4.51 4.95
CA ASP A 13 -3.96 -5.51 5.88
C ASP A 13 -5.04 -4.92 6.78
N ASP A 14 -4.81 -3.71 7.25
CA ASP A 14 -5.71 -3.00 8.14
C ASP A 14 -7.05 -2.70 7.45
N GLU A 15 -6.99 -2.22 6.22
CA GLU A 15 -8.19 -1.82 5.48
C GLU A 15 -8.85 -2.98 4.76
N HIS A 16 -8.17 -4.09 4.61
CA HIS A 16 -8.62 -5.27 3.85
C HIS A 16 -9.01 -4.90 2.42
N SER A 17 -8.35 -3.87 1.86
CA SER A 17 -8.68 -3.39 0.52
C SER A 17 -7.53 -2.52 0.01
N ILE A 18 -7.04 -2.84 -1.19
CA ILE A 18 -6.00 -2.04 -1.84
C ILE A 18 -6.53 -0.65 -2.17
N THR A 19 -7.78 -0.57 -2.63
CA THR A 19 -8.39 0.71 -3.00
C THR A 19 -8.45 1.64 -1.79
N ARG A 20 -8.94 1.13 -0.67
CA ARG A 20 -9.06 1.93 0.54
C ARG A 20 -7.69 2.30 1.10
N ALA A 21 -6.76 1.35 1.06
CA ALA A 21 -5.41 1.61 1.54
C ALA A 21 -4.77 2.74 0.74
N ALA A 22 -4.91 2.71 -0.58
CA ALA A 22 -4.36 3.75 -1.44
C ALA A 22 -4.96 5.12 -1.09
N GLU A 23 -6.25 5.17 -0.86
CA GLU A 23 -6.92 6.40 -0.47
C GLU A 23 -6.38 6.94 0.85
N LYS A 24 -6.23 6.07 1.82
CA LYS A 24 -5.73 6.46 3.14
C LYS A 24 -4.28 6.94 3.08
N LEU A 25 -3.50 6.37 2.18
CA LEU A 25 -2.10 6.71 2.02
C LEU A 25 -1.88 7.87 1.04
N PHE A 26 -2.94 8.38 0.44
CA PHE A 26 -2.88 9.47 -0.52
C PHE A 26 -2.01 9.12 -1.73
N VAL A 27 -2.11 7.88 -2.19
CA VAL A 27 -1.42 7.41 -3.38
C VAL A 27 -2.42 6.77 -4.32
N THR A 28 -2.02 6.59 -5.58
CA THR A 28 -2.88 5.89 -6.53
C THR A 28 -2.80 4.39 -6.27
N GLN A 29 -3.84 3.69 -6.71
CA GLN A 29 -3.85 2.23 -6.61
C GLN A 29 -2.70 1.62 -7.39
N SER A 30 -2.37 2.19 -8.54
CA SER A 30 -1.24 1.77 -9.37
C SER A 30 0.09 1.88 -8.62
N ALA A 31 0.31 3.02 -7.97
CA ALA A 31 1.54 3.26 -7.23
C ALA A 31 1.67 2.26 -6.08
N LEU A 32 0.58 2.01 -5.38
CA LEU A 32 0.58 1.06 -4.27
C LEU A 32 0.88 -0.35 -4.78
N ASN A 33 0.27 -0.72 -5.88
CA ASN A 33 0.49 -2.03 -6.48
C ASN A 33 1.95 -2.23 -6.89
N GLN A 34 2.58 -1.19 -7.43
CA GLN A 34 3.99 -1.24 -7.81
C GLN A 34 4.88 -1.49 -6.60
N GLN A 35 4.56 -0.90 -5.48
CA GLN A 35 5.32 -1.12 -4.25
C GLN A 35 5.21 -2.57 -3.80
N LEU A 36 4.06 -3.17 -3.94
CA LEU A 36 3.87 -4.58 -3.60
C LEU A 36 4.68 -5.51 -4.49
N LEU A 37 4.80 -5.16 -5.76
CA LEU A 37 5.54 -5.97 -6.71
C LEU A 37 7.05 -5.96 -6.45
N ARG A 38 7.52 -5.01 -5.66
CA ARG A 38 8.95 -4.87 -5.35
C ARG A 38 9.37 -5.60 -4.08
N LEU A 39 8.48 -6.29 -3.46
CA LEU A 39 8.78 -7.03 -2.24
C LEU A 39 9.68 -8.24 -2.46
#